data_69965409eb18a5411be6d2ac4bd6c1cf
#
_entry.id   69965409eb18a5411be6d2ac4bd6c1cf
#
_cell.length_a   1.000
_cell.length_b   1.000
_cell.length_c   1.000
_cell.angle_alpha   90.00
_cell.angle_beta   90.00
_cell.angle_gamma   90.00
#
_symmetry.space_group_name_H-M   'P 1'
#
loop_
_entity.id
_entity.type
_entity.pdbx_description
1 polymer ?
#
loop_
_entity_poly.entity_id
_entity_poly.type
_entity_poly.pdbx_seq_one_letter_code
_entity_poly.pdbx_strand_id
1 'polypeptide(L)'
;MTEDRPPESKYGKYFLTEDRMPPPPAAWTKAMDDQAADGKILDRTMLLGIMDSIVPGCSLFAGCEILWGLPNGKPVDIEIPHTHEFDEVIGFVGTNRNYPRELGGELEFLIGGERHTVTKTCLIFVPKGVDHCPITIKRIDTPIVMFEAANDPEYRKVLEP
;
A
#
# COMPACT_ATOMS: atom_id res chain seq x y z
N MET A 1 -2.90 -18.53 -17.84
CA MET A 1 -2.57 -19.38 -16.68
C MET A 1 -3.87 -19.64 -15.95
N THR A 2 -4.31 -20.87 -15.99
CA THR A 2 -5.62 -21.32 -15.55
C THR A 2 -5.65 -21.45 -14.03
N GLU A 3 -6.71 -20.95 -13.47
CA GLU A 3 -7.16 -20.98 -12.09
C GLU A 3 -6.64 -22.16 -11.26
N ASP A 4 -5.81 -21.86 -10.26
CA ASP A 4 -5.40 -22.79 -9.22
C ASP A 4 -6.45 -22.89 -8.08
N ARG A 5 -7.74 -22.72 -8.44
CA ARG A 5 -8.83 -22.87 -7.49
C ARG A 5 -9.47 -24.23 -7.65
N PRO A 6 -9.45 -25.08 -6.59
CA PRO A 6 -10.17 -26.33 -6.65
C PRO A 6 -11.66 -26.03 -6.93
N PRO A 7 -12.22 -26.55 -8.03
CA PRO A 7 -13.51 -26.08 -8.59
C PRO A 7 -14.76 -26.32 -7.73
N GLU A 8 -14.67 -26.95 -6.57
CA GLU A 8 -15.83 -27.27 -5.73
C GLU A 8 -15.60 -27.08 -4.22
N SER A 9 -14.56 -26.36 -3.79
CA SER A 9 -14.30 -26.15 -2.38
C SER A 9 -15.24 -25.12 -1.77
N LYS A 10 -15.94 -25.46 -0.70
CA LYS A 10 -16.77 -24.56 0.12
C LYS A 10 -16.03 -23.27 0.51
N TYR A 11 -14.74 -23.35 0.76
CA TYR A 11 -13.89 -22.28 1.22
C TYR A 11 -12.96 -21.71 0.13
N GLY A 12 -12.91 -22.30 -1.06
CA GLY A 12 -12.06 -21.87 -2.17
C GLY A 12 -12.26 -20.40 -2.57
N LYS A 13 -13.49 -19.89 -2.41
CA LYS A 13 -13.82 -18.48 -2.67
C LYS A 13 -13.08 -17.46 -1.79
N TYR A 14 -12.46 -17.91 -0.70
CA TYR A 14 -11.67 -17.08 0.20
C TYR A 14 -10.18 -17.07 -0.14
N PHE A 15 -9.75 -17.87 -1.11
CA PHE A 15 -8.39 -17.88 -1.62
C PHE A 15 -8.32 -16.94 -2.83
N LEU A 16 -7.85 -15.71 -2.59
CA LEU A 16 -7.71 -14.71 -3.62
C LEU A 16 -6.35 -14.88 -4.29
N THR A 17 -6.34 -15.08 -5.60
CA THR A 17 -5.12 -15.28 -6.42
C THR A 17 -4.98 -14.24 -7.52
N GLU A 18 -5.97 -13.38 -7.67
CA GLU A 18 -6.02 -12.32 -8.67
C GLU A 18 -6.35 -11.00 -7.99
N ASP A 19 -5.72 -9.93 -8.45
CA ASP A 19 -6.08 -8.60 -8.02
C ASP A 19 -7.45 -8.20 -8.57
N ARG A 20 -8.34 -7.82 -7.67
CA ARG A 20 -9.71 -7.37 -7.96
C ARG A 20 -10.00 -6.01 -7.35
N MET A 21 -8.96 -5.30 -6.93
CA MET A 21 -9.12 -3.99 -6.33
C MET A 21 -9.80 -3.03 -7.30
N PRO A 22 -10.76 -2.23 -6.83
CA PRO A 22 -11.32 -1.17 -7.65
C PRO A 22 -10.23 -0.15 -8.03
N PRO A 23 -10.42 0.61 -9.10
CA PRO A 23 -9.48 1.66 -9.46
C PRO A 23 -9.34 2.68 -8.31
N PRO A 24 -8.13 3.24 -8.12
CA PRO A 24 -7.90 4.22 -7.09
C PRO A 24 -8.74 5.49 -7.30
N PRO A 25 -8.95 6.31 -6.26
CA PRO A 25 -9.65 7.59 -6.39
C PRO A 25 -9.00 8.50 -7.43
N ALA A 26 -9.82 9.26 -8.18
CA ALA A 26 -9.32 10.14 -9.24
C ALA A 26 -8.28 11.17 -8.75
N ALA A 27 -8.42 11.67 -7.53
CA ALA A 27 -7.45 12.61 -6.94
C ALA A 27 -6.07 11.95 -6.76
N TRP A 28 -6.03 10.69 -6.34
CA TRP A 28 -4.80 9.94 -6.20
C TRP A 28 -4.17 9.64 -7.57
N THR A 29 -4.97 9.19 -8.54
CA THR A 29 -4.51 8.94 -9.91
C THR A 29 -3.91 10.20 -10.52
N LYS A 30 -4.60 11.35 -10.37
CA LYS A 30 -4.09 12.63 -10.83
C LYS A 30 -2.75 12.99 -10.18
N ALA A 31 -2.60 12.82 -8.88
CA ALA A 31 -1.34 13.10 -8.18
C ALA A 31 -0.19 12.22 -8.71
N MET A 32 -0.46 10.96 -9.03
CA MET A 32 0.53 10.05 -9.63
C MET A 32 0.90 10.48 -11.05
N ASP A 33 -0.09 10.87 -11.87
CA ASP A 33 0.12 11.33 -13.24
C ASP A 33 0.95 12.63 -13.28
N ASP A 34 0.65 13.59 -12.39
CA ASP A 34 1.40 14.82 -12.25
C ASP A 34 2.88 14.55 -11.88
N GLN A 35 3.13 13.62 -10.97
CA GLN A 35 4.49 13.21 -10.62
C GLN A 35 5.20 12.51 -11.79
N ALA A 36 4.50 11.63 -12.50
CA ALA A 36 5.04 10.95 -13.67
C ALA A 36 5.44 11.92 -14.78
N ALA A 37 4.67 13.00 -15.00
CA ALA A 37 5.00 14.07 -15.93
C ALA A 37 6.32 14.77 -15.55
N ASP A 38 6.65 14.85 -14.27
CA ASP A 38 7.93 15.36 -13.75
C ASP A 38 9.06 14.30 -13.75
N GLY A 39 8.79 13.11 -14.28
CA GLY A 39 9.71 12.00 -14.33
C GLY A 39 9.93 11.33 -12.96
N LYS A 40 9.02 11.48 -12.01
CA LYS A 40 8.97 10.76 -10.74
C LYS A 40 8.17 9.48 -10.94
N ILE A 41 8.84 8.39 -11.20
CA ILE A 41 8.22 7.11 -11.57
C ILE A 41 8.57 6.07 -10.52
N LEU A 42 7.56 5.41 -10.00
CA LEU A 42 7.67 4.25 -9.13
C LEU A 42 7.31 2.99 -9.93
N ASP A 43 8.27 2.08 -10.04
CA ASP A 43 7.99 0.72 -10.55
C ASP A 43 7.40 -0.10 -9.40
N ARG A 44 6.15 -0.53 -9.56
CA ARG A 44 5.42 -1.30 -8.55
C ARG A 44 4.40 -2.24 -9.17
N THR A 45 4.01 -3.24 -8.41
CA THR A 45 2.93 -4.16 -8.76
C THR A 45 1.99 -4.34 -7.58
N MET A 46 0.72 -3.92 -7.74
CA MET A 46 -0.34 -4.36 -6.84
C MET A 46 -0.52 -5.87 -7.01
N LEU A 47 -0.47 -6.61 -5.91
CA LEU A 47 -0.61 -8.07 -5.96
C LEU A 47 -2.04 -8.49 -5.69
N LEU A 48 -2.57 -8.15 -4.53
CA LEU A 48 -3.85 -8.63 -4.04
C LEU A 48 -4.47 -7.60 -3.10
N GLY A 49 -5.80 -7.59 -3.10
CA GLY A 49 -6.58 -6.85 -2.11
C GLY A 49 -7.79 -7.64 -1.65
N ILE A 50 -8.29 -7.31 -0.47
CA ILE A 50 -9.52 -7.86 0.11
C ILE A 50 -10.35 -6.74 0.72
N MET A 51 -11.62 -6.71 0.40
CA MET A 51 -12.64 -5.81 0.95
C MET A 51 -14.04 -6.40 0.71
N ASP A 52 -15.08 -5.79 1.24
CA ASP A 52 -16.46 -6.31 1.11
C ASP A 52 -16.91 -6.46 -0.34
N SER A 53 -16.53 -5.56 -1.22
CA SER A 53 -16.86 -5.65 -2.66
C SER A 53 -16.17 -6.82 -3.37
N ILE A 54 -15.10 -7.39 -2.80
CA ILE A 54 -14.36 -8.54 -3.34
C ILE A 54 -14.78 -9.83 -2.65
N VAL A 55 -14.91 -9.79 -1.32
CA VAL A 55 -15.36 -10.91 -0.48
C VAL A 55 -16.55 -10.44 0.35
N PRO A 56 -17.79 -10.63 -0.17
CA PRO A 56 -18.99 -10.15 0.50
C PRO A 56 -19.12 -10.66 1.93
N GLY A 57 -19.38 -9.72 2.85
CA GLY A 57 -19.48 -9.97 4.29
C GLY A 57 -18.15 -9.90 5.04
N CYS A 58 -17.05 -9.57 4.38
CA CYS A 58 -15.81 -9.29 5.06
C CYS A 58 -15.91 -7.93 5.80
N SER A 59 -15.33 -7.85 7.00
CA SER A 59 -15.38 -6.67 7.87
C SER A 59 -14.04 -5.95 7.97
N LEU A 60 -13.12 -6.26 7.07
CA LEU A 60 -11.79 -5.67 7.04
C LEU A 60 -11.38 -5.35 5.60
N PHE A 61 -10.44 -4.43 5.47
CA PHE A 61 -9.66 -4.18 4.27
C PHE A 61 -8.24 -4.72 4.46
N ALA A 62 -7.65 -5.27 3.41
CA ALA A 62 -6.22 -5.49 3.32
C ALA A 62 -5.76 -5.44 1.86
N GLY A 63 -4.55 -4.96 1.64
CA GLY A 63 -3.91 -4.93 0.34
C GLY A 63 -2.42 -5.20 0.46
N CYS A 64 -1.80 -5.68 -0.60
CA CYS A 64 -0.36 -5.81 -0.67
C CYS A 64 0.17 -5.55 -2.07
N GLU A 65 1.36 -4.97 -2.11
CA GLU A 65 2.06 -4.66 -3.34
C GLU A 65 3.57 -4.86 -3.20
N ILE A 66 4.27 -4.91 -4.31
CA ILE A 66 5.73 -4.88 -4.36
C ILE A 66 6.18 -3.57 -4.99
N LEU A 67 7.08 -2.88 -4.31
CA LEU A 67 7.79 -1.72 -4.80
C LEU A 67 9.13 -2.20 -5.36
N TRP A 68 9.28 -2.15 -6.69
CA TRP A 68 10.44 -2.71 -7.37
C TRP A 68 11.62 -1.74 -7.45
N GLY A 69 11.34 -0.45 -7.69
CA GLY A 69 12.39 0.52 -7.88
C GLY A 69 11.91 1.92 -8.25
N LEU A 70 12.87 2.83 -8.32
CA LEU A 70 12.68 4.19 -8.83
C LEU A 70 13.50 4.33 -10.13
N PRO A 71 12.93 4.02 -11.32
CA PRO A 71 13.68 3.98 -12.58
C PRO A 71 14.46 5.24 -12.89
N ASN A 72 13.93 6.40 -12.51
CA ASN A 72 14.57 7.69 -12.74
C ASN A 72 15.32 8.22 -11.51
N GLY A 73 15.43 7.44 -10.43
CA GLY A 73 16.11 7.81 -9.19
C GLY A 73 15.51 9.01 -8.45
N LYS A 74 14.33 9.49 -8.87
CA LYS A 74 13.65 10.61 -8.21
C LYS A 74 12.71 10.10 -7.14
N PRO A 75 12.65 10.73 -5.94
CA PRO A 75 11.66 10.40 -4.93
C PRO A 75 10.23 10.54 -5.47
N VAL A 76 9.37 9.60 -5.08
CA VAL A 76 7.95 9.55 -5.46
C VAL A 76 7.09 9.54 -4.21
N ASP A 77 6.08 10.40 -4.17
CA ASP A 77 5.06 10.36 -3.14
C ASP A 77 3.97 9.37 -3.56
N ILE A 78 3.74 8.37 -2.73
CA ILE A 78 2.60 7.47 -2.87
C ILE A 78 1.55 7.85 -1.82
N GLU A 79 0.30 7.69 -2.20
CA GLU A 79 -0.85 8.12 -1.44
C GLU A 79 -0.92 9.65 -1.26
N ILE A 80 -2.10 10.16 -1.04
CA ILE A 80 -2.38 11.57 -0.77
C ILE A 80 -2.73 11.77 0.71
N PRO A 81 -2.51 12.97 1.28
CA PRO A 81 -2.91 13.26 2.67
C PRO A 81 -4.39 12.98 2.89
N HIS A 82 -4.72 12.26 3.95
CA HIS A 82 -6.10 11.94 4.32
C HIS A 82 -6.22 11.53 5.79
N THR A 83 -7.47 11.42 6.24
CA THR A 83 -7.85 10.78 7.50
C THR A 83 -8.86 9.67 7.22
N HIS A 84 -9.13 8.84 8.22
CA HIS A 84 -10.21 7.86 8.19
C HIS A 84 -10.74 7.58 9.61
N GLU A 85 -11.95 7.02 9.70
CA GLU A 85 -12.65 6.74 10.96
C GLU A 85 -12.37 5.32 11.50
N PHE A 86 -11.28 4.69 11.08
CA PHE A 86 -10.86 3.36 11.49
C PHE A 86 -9.35 3.35 11.78
N ASP A 87 -8.90 2.30 12.47
CA ASP A 87 -7.47 2.05 12.68
C ASP A 87 -6.87 1.33 11.48
N GLU A 88 -5.65 1.67 11.14
CA GLU A 88 -4.92 1.07 10.02
C GLU A 88 -3.53 0.59 10.46
N VAL A 89 -3.04 -0.45 9.81
CA VAL A 89 -1.65 -0.87 9.86
C VAL A 89 -1.08 -0.81 8.45
N ILE A 90 0.05 -0.11 8.31
CA ILE A 90 0.83 -0.09 7.07
C ILE A 90 2.17 -0.77 7.36
N GLY A 91 2.53 -1.74 6.54
CA GLY A 91 3.77 -2.51 6.69
C GLY A 91 4.72 -2.31 5.51
N PHE A 92 5.99 -2.15 5.82
CA PHE A 92 7.08 -2.15 4.85
C PHE A 92 8.08 -3.24 5.23
N VAL A 93 8.26 -4.21 4.35
CA VAL A 93 9.09 -5.39 4.61
C VAL A 93 10.20 -5.48 3.57
N GLY A 94 11.44 -5.42 4.04
CA GLY A 94 12.61 -5.64 3.20
C GLY A 94 12.72 -7.12 2.78
N THR A 95 13.21 -7.36 1.57
CA THR A 95 13.28 -8.70 0.99
C THR A 95 14.68 -9.31 0.98
N ASN A 96 15.69 -8.61 1.50
CA ASN A 96 17.03 -9.13 1.58
C ASN A 96 17.15 -10.23 2.66
N ARG A 97 17.25 -11.50 2.25
CA ARG A 97 17.29 -12.64 3.17
C ARG A 97 18.45 -12.61 4.16
N ASN A 98 19.55 -11.94 3.81
CA ASN A 98 20.73 -11.86 4.68
C ASN A 98 20.57 -10.75 5.74
N TYR A 99 19.71 -9.78 5.48
CA TYR A 99 19.43 -8.63 6.35
C TYR A 99 17.92 -8.36 6.42
N PRO A 100 17.10 -9.28 6.96
CA PRO A 100 15.64 -9.22 6.88
C PRO A 100 15.02 -8.07 7.70
N ARG A 101 15.81 -7.47 8.59
CA ARG A 101 15.37 -6.29 9.36
C ARG A 101 15.71 -4.97 8.70
N GLU A 102 16.57 -4.97 7.68
CA GLU A 102 16.82 -3.80 6.86
C GLU A 102 15.73 -3.68 5.79
N LEU A 103 15.25 -2.47 5.53
CA LEU A 103 14.24 -2.24 4.51
C LEU A 103 14.78 -2.51 3.10
N GLY A 104 16.07 -2.29 2.89
CA GLY A 104 16.66 -2.30 1.55
C GLY A 104 16.28 -1.07 0.74
N GLY A 105 16.08 0.05 1.43
CA GLY A 105 15.71 1.32 0.86
C GLY A 105 15.50 2.38 1.94
N GLU A 106 14.93 3.50 1.55
CA GLU A 106 14.56 4.60 2.43
C GLU A 106 13.24 5.20 2.00
N LEU A 107 12.34 5.38 2.93
CA LEU A 107 11.13 6.15 2.75
C LEU A 107 10.92 7.13 3.90
N GLU A 108 10.07 8.11 3.68
CA GLU A 108 9.63 9.06 4.68
C GLU A 108 8.11 8.97 4.80
N PHE A 109 7.63 8.82 6.02
CA PHE A 109 6.20 8.72 6.33
C PHE A 109 5.77 9.96 7.11
N LEU A 110 4.75 10.66 6.60
CA LEU A 110 4.15 11.80 7.27
C LEU A 110 2.93 11.32 8.06
N ILE A 111 2.89 11.61 9.36
CA ILE A 111 1.77 11.27 10.25
C ILE A 111 1.65 12.33 11.35
N GLY A 112 0.43 12.87 11.56
CA GLY A 112 0.16 13.88 12.58
C GLY A 112 1.03 15.14 12.44
N GLY A 113 1.46 15.47 11.22
CA GLY A 113 2.37 16.58 10.94
C GLY A 113 3.85 16.26 11.17
N GLU A 114 4.20 15.06 11.61
CA GLU A 114 5.58 14.64 11.86
C GLU A 114 6.09 13.75 10.72
N ARG A 115 7.35 13.97 10.31
CA ARG A 115 8.03 13.17 9.29
C ARG A 115 8.94 12.13 9.93
N HIS A 116 8.76 10.88 9.58
CA HIS A 116 9.54 9.77 10.08
C HIS A 116 10.30 9.07 8.95
N THR A 117 11.62 9.02 9.06
CA THR A 117 12.46 8.27 8.12
C THR A 117 12.46 6.79 8.48
N VAL A 118 12.15 5.93 7.51
CA VAL A 118 12.07 4.48 7.64
C VAL A 118 13.15 3.83 6.78
N THR A 119 14.07 3.12 7.43
CA THR A 119 15.16 2.34 6.79
C THR A 119 15.17 0.89 7.25
N LYS A 120 14.24 0.53 8.11
CA LYS A 120 14.08 -0.83 8.67
C LYS A 120 12.74 -1.41 8.25
N THR A 121 12.67 -2.73 8.17
CA THR A 121 11.38 -3.44 8.15
C THR A 121 10.56 -2.99 9.36
N CYS A 122 9.34 -2.49 9.13
CA CYS A 122 8.49 -1.97 10.20
C CYS A 122 7.00 -2.15 9.92
N LEU A 123 6.22 -2.06 10.99
CA LEU A 123 4.78 -1.88 10.98
C LEU A 123 4.48 -0.50 11.57
N ILE A 124 3.62 0.25 10.91
CA ILE A 124 3.15 1.55 11.33
C ILE A 124 1.68 1.42 11.71
N PHE A 125 1.35 1.75 12.94
CA PHE A 125 -0.04 1.82 13.37
C PHE A 125 -0.54 3.26 13.21
N VAL A 126 -1.60 3.45 12.44
CA VAL A 126 -2.26 4.72 12.21
C VAL A 126 -3.60 4.71 12.96
N PRO A 127 -3.73 5.45 14.07
CA PRO A 127 -5.01 5.55 14.78
C PRO A 127 -6.05 6.27 13.92
N LYS A 128 -7.31 5.91 14.09
CA LYS A 128 -8.43 6.64 13.46
C LYS A 128 -8.34 8.15 13.74
N GLY A 129 -8.70 8.95 12.74
CA GLY A 129 -8.74 10.40 12.83
C GLY A 129 -7.38 11.11 12.79
N VAL A 130 -6.28 10.36 12.71
CA VAL A 130 -4.94 10.95 12.55
C VAL A 130 -4.67 11.20 11.07
N ASP A 131 -4.33 12.45 10.74
CA ASP A 131 -3.89 12.84 9.40
C ASP A 131 -2.55 12.17 9.06
N HIS A 132 -2.46 11.58 7.89
CA HIS A 132 -1.27 10.89 7.45
C HIS A 132 -1.15 10.87 5.92
N CYS A 133 0.02 10.43 5.45
CA CYS A 133 0.46 10.52 4.06
C CYS A 133 0.79 11.96 3.62
N PRO A 134 1.59 12.16 2.58
CA PRO A 134 2.10 11.11 1.68
C PRO A 134 3.18 10.23 2.31
N ILE A 135 3.44 9.10 1.66
CA ILE A 135 4.62 8.27 1.87
C ILE A 135 5.59 8.59 0.75
N THR A 136 6.72 9.19 1.08
CA THR A 136 7.73 9.54 0.08
C THR A 136 8.76 8.43 -0.04
N ILE A 137 8.74 7.68 -1.13
CA ILE A 137 9.76 6.67 -1.44
C ILE A 137 11.01 7.39 -1.96
N LYS A 138 12.08 7.36 -1.21
CA LYS A 138 13.33 8.07 -1.53
C LYS A 138 14.36 7.20 -2.25
N ARG A 139 14.39 5.90 -1.92
CA ARG A 139 15.35 4.95 -2.49
C ARG A 139 14.84 3.53 -2.31
N ILE A 140 15.07 2.70 -3.30
CA ILE A 140 14.84 1.24 -3.26
C ILE A 140 16.10 0.57 -3.77
N ASP A 141 16.81 -0.16 -2.91
CA ASP A 141 18.02 -0.90 -3.24
C ASP A 141 17.69 -2.37 -3.52
N THR A 142 16.69 -2.91 -2.81
CA THR A 142 16.08 -4.23 -3.03
C THR A 142 14.57 -4.09 -2.95
N PRO A 143 13.79 -4.92 -3.67
CA PRO A 143 12.34 -4.82 -3.65
C PRO A 143 11.77 -4.77 -2.23
N ILE A 144 10.76 -3.96 -2.01
CA ILE A 144 10.09 -3.79 -0.73
C ILE A 144 8.67 -4.32 -0.88
N VAL A 145 8.24 -5.19 0.04
CA VAL A 145 6.82 -5.55 0.15
C VAL A 145 6.15 -4.51 1.02
N MET A 146 5.15 -3.84 0.46
CA MET A 146 4.23 -2.99 1.19
C MET A 146 2.89 -3.70 1.36
N PHE A 147 2.32 -3.60 2.54
CA PHE A 147 0.94 -4.03 2.77
C PHE A 147 0.23 -3.07 3.70
N GLU A 148 -1.07 -3.06 3.61
CA GLU A 148 -1.96 -2.30 4.46
C GLU A 148 -3.12 -3.17 4.93
N ALA A 149 -3.63 -2.92 6.13
CA ALA A 149 -4.80 -3.57 6.67
C ALA A 149 -5.55 -2.63 7.60
N ALA A 150 -6.87 -2.63 7.49
CA ALA A 150 -7.73 -1.77 8.28
C ALA A 150 -8.98 -2.53 8.73
N ASN A 151 -9.58 -2.08 9.83
CA ASN A 151 -10.83 -2.62 10.35
C ASN A 151 -12.07 -1.92 9.77
N ASP A 152 -12.01 -1.61 8.48
CA ASP A 152 -13.13 -1.10 7.69
C ASP A 152 -13.31 -1.97 6.43
N PRO A 153 -14.53 -2.34 6.05
CA PRO A 153 -14.75 -3.24 4.93
C PRO A 153 -14.51 -2.61 3.55
N GLU A 154 -14.38 -1.28 3.43
CA GLU A 154 -14.30 -0.58 2.15
C GLU A 154 -13.17 0.44 2.04
N TYR A 155 -12.40 0.66 3.11
CA TYR A 155 -11.30 1.63 3.14
C TYR A 155 -11.68 3.03 2.67
N ARG A 156 -12.59 3.66 3.40
CA ARG A 156 -13.09 5.00 3.09
C ARG A 156 -12.14 6.08 3.61
N LYS A 157 -11.66 6.92 2.71
CA LYS A 157 -10.79 8.07 3.02
C LYS A 157 -11.60 9.35 3.14
N VAL A 158 -11.26 10.17 4.14
CA VAL A 158 -11.73 11.55 4.25
C VAL A 158 -10.60 12.44 3.73
N LEU A 159 -10.81 13.05 2.59
CA LEU A 159 -9.86 14.01 2.00
C LEU A 159 -10.19 15.39 2.56
N GLU A 160 -9.18 16.12 3.02
CA GLU A 160 -9.36 17.53 3.33
C GLU A 160 -9.69 18.31 2.05
N PRO A 161 -10.59 19.32 2.12
CA PRO A 161 -11.01 20.10 0.96
C PRO A 161 -9.90 21.00 0.39
#